data_72dccda29e8d1909abaf56ed3042116d
#
_entry.id   72dccda29e8d1909abaf56ed3042116d
#
_cell.length_a   1.000
_cell.length_b   1.000
_cell.length_c   1.000
_cell.angle_alpha   90.00
_cell.angle_beta   90.00
_cell.angle_gamma   90.00
#
_symmetry.space_group_name_H-M   'P 1'
#
loop_
_entity.id
_entity.type
_entity.pdbx_description
1 polymer ?
#
loop_
_entity_poly.entity_id
_entity_poly.type
_entity_poly.pdbx_seq_one_letter_code
_entity_poly.pdbx_strand_id
1 'polypeptide(L)'
;NKGFAIVGKMLEGINIWAEVKKKNIAVAALGAGVVISYTNVIGSGIEAMTKGVGNLANLDWSAGLSAIVGGVFSLVIALLVASFAITVTFRVMDKLTTDINEKDEFRNNNIAIGVVYAGIMIGVSGLIAAGVSGIGARVADLVNAIL
;
A
#
# COMPACT_ATOMS: atom_id res chain seq x y z
N ASN A 1 -8.48 1.63 -8.12
CA ASN A 1 -7.96 0.85 -9.26
C ASN A 1 -6.53 1.19 -9.71
N LYS A 2 -5.86 2.19 -9.10
CA LYS A 2 -4.46 2.54 -9.47
C LYS A 2 -3.48 1.40 -9.17
N GLY A 3 -3.62 0.68 -8.07
CA GLY A 3 -2.76 -0.45 -7.71
C GLY A 3 -2.79 -1.57 -8.75
N PHE A 4 -3.97 -1.98 -9.18
CA PHE A 4 -4.12 -3.00 -10.23
C PHE A 4 -3.61 -2.52 -11.59
N ALA A 5 -3.73 -1.23 -11.90
CA ALA A 5 -3.18 -0.67 -13.13
C ALA A 5 -1.64 -0.69 -13.12
N ILE A 6 -1.01 -0.40 -11.98
CA ILE A 6 0.45 -0.48 -11.82
C ILE A 6 0.91 -1.91 -12.00
N VAL A 7 0.30 -2.87 -11.29
CA VAL A 7 0.66 -4.28 -11.38
C VAL A 7 0.44 -4.82 -12.80
N GLY A 8 -0.69 -4.51 -13.43
CA GLY A 8 -0.98 -4.94 -14.81
C GLY A 8 0.02 -4.36 -15.82
N LYS A 9 0.52 -3.14 -15.60
CA LYS A 9 1.56 -2.54 -16.44
C LYS A 9 2.91 -3.24 -16.24
N MET A 10 3.24 -3.63 -15.02
CA MET A 10 4.50 -4.32 -14.69
C MET A 10 4.52 -5.76 -15.20
N LEU A 11 3.39 -6.43 -15.17
CA LEU A 11 3.19 -7.75 -15.77
C LEU A 11 2.87 -7.67 -17.28
N GLU A 12 3.31 -6.61 -17.96
CA GLU A 12 3.17 -6.39 -19.40
C GLU A 12 1.76 -6.65 -19.95
N GLY A 13 0.78 -6.03 -19.32
CA GLY A 13 -0.60 -6.05 -19.81
C GLY A 13 -1.46 -7.21 -19.32
N ILE A 14 -1.05 -7.94 -18.29
CA ILE A 14 -1.95 -8.88 -17.62
C ILE A 14 -3.10 -8.10 -16.98
N ASN A 15 -4.31 -8.36 -17.43
CA ASN A 15 -5.52 -7.81 -16.82
C ASN A 15 -5.93 -8.69 -15.64
N ILE A 16 -5.70 -8.22 -14.41
CA ILE A 16 -5.97 -8.97 -13.18
C ILE A 16 -7.41 -9.49 -13.15
N TRP A 17 -8.39 -8.66 -13.46
CA TRP A 17 -9.80 -9.06 -13.44
C TRP A 17 -10.15 -10.10 -14.50
N ALA A 18 -9.55 -10.00 -15.69
CA ALA A 18 -9.75 -10.99 -16.74
C ALA A 18 -9.18 -12.35 -16.34
N GLU A 19 -8.00 -12.36 -15.70
CA GLU A 19 -7.37 -13.59 -15.21
C GLU A 19 -8.14 -14.20 -14.02
N VAL A 20 -8.63 -13.38 -13.10
CA VAL A 20 -9.48 -13.84 -11.99
C VAL A 20 -10.76 -14.51 -12.52
N LYS A 21 -11.39 -13.93 -13.55
CA LYS A 21 -12.57 -14.56 -14.22
C LYS A 21 -12.23 -15.93 -14.83
N LYS A 22 -11.00 -16.13 -15.29
CA LYS A 22 -10.49 -17.44 -15.77
C LYS A 22 -10.11 -18.39 -14.65
N LYS A 23 -10.36 -18.02 -13.38
CA LYS A 23 -9.99 -18.79 -12.18
C LYS A 23 -8.46 -18.94 -11.99
N ASN A 24 -7.70 -17.95 -12.45
CA ASN A 24 -6.25 -17.88 -12.23
C ASN A 24 -5.97 -17.50 -10.77
N ILE A 25 -5.64 -18.50 -9.93
CA ILE A 25 -5.43 -18.35 -8.49
C ILE A 25 -4.14 -17.56 -8.22
N ALA A 26 -3.10 -17.72 -9.03
CA ALA A 26 -1.85 -16.99 -8.88
C ALA A 26 -2.07 -15.48 -8.99
N VAL A 27 -2.79 -15.05 -10.03
CA VAL A 27 -3.13 -13.63 -10.23
C VAL A 27 -4.13 -13.15 -9.19
N ALA A 28 -5.05 -14.00 -8.73
CA ALA A 28 -5.97 -13.66 -7.65
C ALA A 28 -5.24 -13.43 -6.32
N ALA A 29 -4.28 -14.28 -5.97
CA ALA A 29 -3.44 -14.14 -4.77
C ALA A 29 -2.62 -12.83 -4.82
N LEU A 30 -1.98 -12.53 -5.95
CA LEU A 30 -1.30 -11.26 -6.16
C LEU A 30 -2.25 -10.06 -5.98
N GLY A 31 -3.44 -10.13 -6.58
CA GLY A 31 -4.47 -9.10 -6.46
C GLY A 31 -4.90 -8.87 -5.01
N ALA A 32 -5.10 -9.94 -4.25
CA ALA A 32 -5.41 -9.86 -2.82
C ALA A 32 -4.26 -9.20 -2.04
N GLY A 33 -3.01 -9.58 -2.31
CA GLY A 33 -1.81 -8.96 -1.72
C GLY A 33 -1.77 -7.45 -1.97
N VAL A 34 -2.07 -7.00 -3.18
CA VAL A 34 -2.15 -5.58 -3.54
C VAL A 34 -3.24 -4.86 -2.74
N VAL A 35 -4.45 -5.44 -2.66
CA VAL A 35 -5.57 -4.84 -1.91
C VAL A 35 -5.22 -4.70 -0.43
N ILE A 36 -4.70 -5.76 0.19
CA ILE A 36 -4.29 -5.75 1.61
C ILE A 36 -3.21 -4.69 1.83
N SER A 37 -2.22 -4.61 0.93
CA SER A 37 -1.14 -3.63 1.01
C SER A 37 -1.66 -2.19 1.00
N TYR A 38 -2.56 -1.86 0.09
CA TYR A 38 -3.18 -0.53 0.07
C TYR A 38 -4.02 -0.26 1.31
N THR A 39 -4.78 -1.25 1.78
CA THR A 39 -5.60 -1.12 2.99
C THR A 39 -4.73 -0.84 4.22
N ASN A 40 -3.61 -1.55 4.38
CA ASN A 40 -2.68 -1.30 5.48
C ASN A 40 -2.13 0.13 5.47
N VAL A 41 -1.70 0.59 4.30
CA VAL A 41 -1.09 1.92 4.16
C VAL A 41 -2.13 3.04 4.34
N ILE A 42 -3.33 2.90 3.75
CA ILE A 42 -4.42 3.86 3.91
C ILE A 42 -4.91 3.87 5.36
N GLY A 43 -5.02 2.70 5.99
CA GLY A 43 -5.46 2.55 7.38
C GLY A 43 -4.63 3.38 8.36
N SER A 44 -3.31 3.46 8.15
CA SER A 44 -2.43 4.25 9.01
C SER A 44 -2.76 5.75 8.99
N GLY A 45 -3.13 6.30 7.84
CA GLY A 45 -3.54 7.70 7.73
C GLY A 45 -4.94 7.94 8.30
N ILE A 46 -5.89 7.02 8.09
CA ILE A 46 -7.24 7.12 8.64
C ILE A 46 -7.21 7.07 10.17
N GLU A 47 -6.35 6.23 10.75
CA GLU A 47 -6.20 6.14 12.22
C GLU A 47 -5.79 7.49 12.82
N ALA A 48 -4.83 8.19 12.21
CA ALA A 48 -4.41 9.52 12.67
C ALA A 48 -5.56 10.55 12.59
N MET A 49 -6.33 10.52 11.51
CA MET A 49 -7.49 11.41 11.35
C MET A 49 -8.57 11.11 12.39
N THR A 50 -8.85 9.85 12.68
CA THR A 50 -9.84 9.43 13.67
C THR A 50 -9.46 9.91 15.07
N LYS A 51 -8.18 9.83 15.43
CA LYS A 51 -7.67 10.40 16.70
C LYS A 51 -7.89 11.91 16.75
N GLY A 52 -7.64 12.62 15.64
CA GLY A 52 -7.88 14.05 15.53
C GLY A 52 -9.35 14.43 15.78
N VAL A 53 -10.28 13.70 15.17
CA VAL A 53 -11.72 13.91 15.39
C VAL A 53 -12.10 13.65 16.86
N GLY A 54 -11.52 12.61 17.49
CA GLY A 54 -11.73 12.34 18.92
C GLY A 54 -11.24 13.48 19.81
N ASN A 55 -10.09 14.07 19.53
CA ASN A 55 -9.58 15.22 20.28
C ASN A 55 -10.47 16.45 20.12
N LEU A 56 -10.97 16.74 18.91
CA LEU A 56 -11.95 17.82 18.70
C LEU A 56 -13.24 17.61 19.49
N ALA A 57 -13.73 16.39 19.58
CA ALA A 57 -14.90 16.06 20.38
C ALA A 57 -14.70 16.32 21.89
N ASN A 58 -13.45 16.24 22.36
CA ASN A 58 -13.04 16.58 23.73
C ASN A 58 -12.68 18.07 23.93
N LEU A 59 -12.96 18.93 22.95
CA LEU A 59 -12.65 20.35 22.93
C LEU A 59 -11.14 20.69 22.94
N ASP A 60 -10.29 19.73 22.60
CA ASP A 60 -8.86 19.96 22.37
C ASP A 60 -8.63 20.31 20.90
N TRP A 61 -8.81 21.58 20.57
CA TRP A 61 -8.78 22.08 19.19
C TRP A 61 -7.39 22.00 18.56
N SER A 62 -6.34 22.33 19.32
CA SER A 62 -4.97 22.31 18.78
C SER A 62 -4.53 20.90 18.46
N ALA A 63 -4.68 19.96 19.40
CA ALA A 63 -4.36 18.55 19.17
C ALA A 63 -5.26 17.91 18.11
N GLY A 64 -6.53 18.30 18.05
CA GLY A 64 -7.47 17.78 17.06
C GLY A 64 -7.13 18.22 15.63
N LEU A 65 -6.91 19.51 15.41
CA LEU A 65 -6.56 20.04 14.10
C LEU A 65 -5.18 19.54 13.64
N SER A 66 -4.18 19.54 14.51
CA SER A 66 -2.84 19.04 14.18
C SER A 66 -2.85 17.58 13.78
N ALA A 67 -3.63 16.72 14.49
CA ALA A 67 -3.75 15.32 14.15
C ALA A 67 -4.48 15.10 12.80
N ILE A 68 -5.51 15.88 12.49
CA ILE A 68 -6.18 15.82 11.18
C ILE A 68 -5.23 16.23 10.06
N VAL A 69 -4.51 17.34 10.21
CA VAL A 69 -3.53 17.79 9.21
C VAL A 69 -2.43 16.75 9.01
N GLY A 70 -1.86 16.22 10.10
CA GLY A 70 -0.88 15.15 10.05
C GLY A 70 -1.42 13.88 9.37
N GLY A 71 -2.68 13.51 9.64
CA GLY A 71 -3.35 12.36 9.02
C GLY A 71 -3.55 12.53 7.51
N VAL A 72 -4.02 13.70 7.07
CA VAL A 72 -4.16 14.02 5.62
C VAL A 72 -2.82 13.98 4.92
N PHE A 73 -1.78 14.57 5.53
CA PHE A 73 -0.43 14.55 5.00
C PHE A 73 0.11 13.12 4.89
N SER A 74 -0.10 12.31 5.93
CA SER A 74 0.24 10.88 5.94
C SER A 74 -0.44 10.13 4.80
N LEU A 75 -1.73 10.36 4.56
CA LEU A 75 -2.46 9.70 3.46
C LEU A 75 -1.86 10.03 2.10
N VAL A 76 -1.52 11.29 1.85
CA VAL A 76 -0.92 11.71 0.57
C VAL A 76 0.44 11.01 0.38
N ILE A 77 1.31 11.10 1.38
CA ILE A 77 2.62 10.43 1.35
C ILE A 77 2.46 8.91 1.20
N ALA A 78 1.54 8.32 1.95
CA ALA A 78 1.25 6.90 1.90
C ALA A 78 0.91 6.40 0.49
N LEU A 79 0.02 7.10 -0.22
CA LEU A 79 -0.38 6.74 -1.57
C LEU A 79 0.78 6.85 -2.58
N LEU A 80 1.63 7.86 -2.44
CA LEU A 80 2.81 8.04 -3.28
C LEU A 80 3.84 6.94 -3.01
N VAL A 81 4.17 6.71 -1.74
CA VAL A 81 5.17 5.71 -1.34
C VAL A 81 4.69 4.29 -1.63
N ALA A 82 3.42 3.97 -1.40
CA ALA A 82 2.87 2.66 -1.74
C ALA A 82 2.95 2.38 -3.24
N SER A 83 2.62 3.36 -4.08
CA SER A 83 2.73 3.22 -5.54
C SER A 83 4.17 3.01 -6.00
N PHE A 84 5.11 3.74 -5.39
CA PHE A 84 6.55 3.58 -5.64
C PHE A 84 7.06 2.22 -5.16
N ALA A 85 6.67 1.80 -3.95
CA ALA A 85 7.12 0.55 -3.35
C ALA A 85 6.66 -0.68 -4.14
N ILE A 86 5.43 -0.70 -4.65
CA ILE A 86 4.97 -1.76 -5.56
C ILE A 86 5.92 -1.86 -6.75
N THR A 87 6.24 -0.72 -7.36
CA THR A 87 7.15 -0.68 -8.52
C THR A 87 8.54 -1.21 -8.17
N VAL A 88 9.09 -0.80 -7.03
CA VAL A 88 10.41 -1.25 -6.58
C VAL A 88 10.39 -2.74 -6.24
N THR A 89 9.36 -3.22 -5.55
CA THR A 89 9.21 -4.64 -5.18
C THR A 89 9.28 -5.53 -6.43
N PHE A 90 8.51 -5.21 -7.46
CA PHE A 90 8.57 -5.98 -8.71
C PHE A 90 9.95 -5.93 -9.37
N ARG A 91 10.57 -4.75 -9.46
CA ARG A 91 11.91 -4.62 -10.06
C ARG A 91 12.98 -5.38 -9.30
N VAL A 92 12.88 -5.43 -7.97
CA VAL A 92 13.83 -6.18 -7.15
C VAL A 92 13.60 -7.68 -7.34
N MET A 93 12.35 -8.12 -7.34
CA MET A 93 12.01 -9.52 -7.58
C MET A 93 12.49 -9.98 -8.96
N ASP A 94 12.20 -9.23 -10.01
CA ASP A 94 12.67 -9.49 -11.39
C ASP A 94 14.20 -9.64 -11.48
N LYS A 95 14.95 -8.90 -10.65
CA LYS A 95 16.40 -9.04 -10.56
C LYS A 95 16.88 -10.24 -9.74
N LEU A 96 16.10 -10.64 -8.74
CA LEU A 96 16.45 -11.77 -7.87
C LEU A 96 16.04 -13.11 -8.49
N THR A 97 15.07 -13.11 -9.39
CA THR A 97 14.50 -14.30 -10.03
C THR A 97 14.86 -14.34 -11.52
N THR A 98 16.14 -14.14 -11.85
CA THR A 98 16.61 -14.08 -13.25
C THR A 98 16.27 -15.30 -14.09
N ASP A 99 16.07 -16.44 -13.45
CA ASP A 99 15.75 -17.71 -14.12
C ASP A 99 14.23 -17.96 -14.23
N ILE A 100 13.40 -17.03 -13.72
CA ILE A 100 11.95 -17.14 -13.70
C ILE A 100 11.35 -16.01 -14.53
N ASN A 101 10.52 -16.35 -15.50
CA ASN A 101 9.70 -15.37 -16.19
C ASN A 101 8.37 -15.23 -15.44
N GLU A 102 8.28 -14.25 -14.54
CA GLU A 102 7.11 -14.06 -13.68
C GLU A 102 5.81 -13.91 -14.47
N LYS A 103 5.87 -13.28 -15.64
CA LYS A 103 4.71 -13.10 -16.50
C LYS A 103 4.15 -14.45 -16.99
N ASP A 104 5.04 -15.34 -17.41
CA ASP A 104 4.65 -16.66 -17.86
C ASP A 104 4.16 -17.51 -16.68
N GLU A 105 4.81 -17.41 -15.53
CA GLU A 105 4.40 -18.08 -14.30
C GLU A 105 2.99 -17.63 -13.84
N PHE A 106 2.69 -16.33 -13.87
CA PHE A 106 1.35 -15.84 -13.58
C PHE A 106 0.32 -16.29 -14.63
N ARG A 107 0.67 -16.32 -15.91
CA ARG A 107 -0.23 -16.80 -16.97
C ARG A 107 -0.50 -18.30 -16.85
N ASN A 108 0.50 -19.07 -16.43
CA ASN A 108 0.40 -20.50 -16.21
C ASN A 108 -0.22 -20.87 -14.86
N ASN A 109 -0.75 -19.85 -14.12
CA ASN A 109 -1.39 -20.06 -12.83
C ASN A 109 -0.48 -20.73 -11.78
N ASN A 110 0.83 -20.36 -11.76
CA ASN A 110 1.74 -20.84 -10.72
C ASN A 110 1.40 -20.18 -9.39
N ILE A 111 0.62 -20.89 -8.57
CA ILE A 111 0.10 -20.42 -7.29
C ILE A 111 1.23 -20.06 -6.32
N ALA A 112 2.35 -20.81 -6.35
CA ALA A 112 3.47 -20.54 -5.46
C ALA A 112 4.06 -19.14 -5.70
N ILE A 113 4.26 -18.75 -6.95
CA ILE A 113 4.71 -17.43 -7.33
C ILE A 113 3.68 -16.37 -6.88
N GLY A 114 2.39 -16.62 -7.12
CA GLY A 114 1.32 -15.71 -6.68
C GLY A 114 1.33 -15.44 -5.18
N VAL A 115 1.50 -16.48 -4.37
CA VAL A 115 1.55 -16.38 -2.89
C VAL A 115 2.81 -15.66 -2.42
N VAL A 116 3.98 -15.97 -3.00
CA VAL A 116 5.24 -15.30 -2.65
C VAL A 116 5.15 -13.80 -2.91
N TYR A 117 4.68 -13.41 -4.09
CA TYR A 117 4.52 -11.98 -4.43
C TYR A 117 3.51 -11.28 -3.53
N ALA A 118 2.37 -11.93 -3.23
CA ALA A 118 1.38 -11.39 -2.29
C ALA A 118 1.99 -11.18 -0.88
N GLY A 119 2.73 -12.16 -0.38
CA GLY A 119 3.40 -12.10 0.93
C GLY A 119 4.41 -10.96 1.02
N ILE A 120 5.25 -10.80 0.00
CA ILE A 120 6.24 -9.70 -0.06
C ILE A 120 5.54 -8.35 -0.07
N MET A 121 4.49 -8.18 -0.89
CA MET A 121 3.72 -6.94 -0.94
C MET A 121 3.10 -6.58 0.40
N ILE A 122 2.49 -7.55 1.09
CA ILE A 122 1.90 -7.36 2.42
C ILE A 122 2.99 -6.96 3.42
N GLY A 123 4.13 -7.66 3.43
CA GLY A 123 5.24 -7.35 4.32
C GLY A 123 5.80 -5.93 4.10
N VAL A 124 6.07 -5.57 2.85
CA VAL A 124 6.56 -4.22 2.49
C VAL A 124 5.55 -3.14 2.88
N SER A 125 4.25 -3.39 2.68
CA SER A 125 3.20 -2.42 3.04
C SER A 125 3.14 -2.15 4.55
N GLY A 126 3.40 -3.15 5.38
CA GLY A 126 3.49 -2.98 6.84
C GLY A 126 4.61 -2.03 7.25
N LEU A 127 5.80 -2.19 6.64
CA LEU A 127 6.94 -1.30 6.87
C LEU A 127 6.64 0.13 6.41
N ILE A 128 6.00 0.29 5.26
CA ILE A 128 5.59 1.60 4.74
C ILE A 128 4.57 2.25 5.66
N ALA A 129 3.54 1.52 6.10
CA ALA A 129 2.51 2.03 6.99
C ALA A 129 3.13 2.57 8.30
N ALA A 130 4.08 1.82 8.89
CA ALA A 130 4.80 2.25 10.08
C ALA A 130 5.63 3.53 9.84
N GLY A 131 6.36 3.61 8.72
CA GLY A 131 7.15 4.79 8.36
C GLY A 131 6.29 6.03 8.12
N VAL A 132 5.19 5.86 7.39
CA VAL A 132 4.24 6.95 7.09
C VAL A 132 3.54 7.46 8.34
N SER A 133 3.13 6.57 9.25
CA SER A 133 2.60 6.96 10.56
C SER A 133 3.58 7.80 11.36
N GLY A 134 4.87 7.44 11.35
CA GLY A 134 5.92 8.20 12.01
C GLY A 134 6.08 9.62 11.45
N ILE A 135 6.05 9.76 10.13
CA ILE A 135 6.12 11.08 9.45
C ILE A 135 4.90 11.92 9.81
N GLY A 136 3.70 11.34 9.75
CA GLY A 136 2.45 12.03 10.07
C GLY A 136 2.41 12.54 11.52
N ALA A 137 2.91 11.74 12.47
CA ALA A 137 3.03 12.16 13.86
C ALA A 137 3.95 13.39 13.99
N ARG A 138 5.09 13.41 13.30
CA ARG A 138 5.99 14.58 13.33
C ARG A 138 5.39 15.83 12.71
N VAL A 139 4.62 15.67 11.64
CA VAL A 139 3.88 16.80 11.05
C VAL A 139 2.83 17.32 12.03
N ALA A 140 2.10 16.44 12.71
CA ALA A 140 1.14 16.83 13.73
C ALA A 140 1.81 17.58 14.90
N ASP A 141 2.97 17.09 15.38
CA ASP A 141 3.75 17.76 16.43
C ASP A 141 4.16 19.18 16.00
N LEU A 142 4.63 19.37 14.76
CA LEU A 142 5.00 20.67 14.22
C LEU A 142 3.80 21.62 14.13
N VAL A 143 2.67 21.16 13.65
CA VAL A 143 1.44 21.97 13.55
C VAL A 143 0.96 22.35 14.93
N ASN A 144 0.98 21.43 15.89
CA ASN A 144 0.56 21.72 17.27
C ASN A 144 1.48 22.74 17.98
N ALA A 145 2.75 22.81 17.59
CA ALA A 145 3.68 23.79 18.14
C ALA A 145 3.47 25.22 17.58
N ILE A 146 2.72 25.35 16.48
CA ILE A 146 2.43 26.63 15.82
C ILE A 146 1.06 27.19 16.25
N LEU A 147 0.12 26.30 16.58
CA LEU A 147 -1.22 26.67 17.04
C LEU A 147 -1.24 27.01 18.53
#